data_d4350456799b8f0954d2d1662ece7b3a
#
_entry.id   d4350456799b8f0954d2d1662ece7b3a
#
_cell.length_a   1.000
_cell.length_b   1.000
_cell.length_c   1.000
_cell.angle_alpha   90.00
_cell.angle_beta   90.00
_cell.angle_gamma   90.00
#
_symmetry.space_group_name_H-M   'P 1'
#
loop_
_entity.id
_entity.type
_entity.pdbx_description
1 polymer ?
#
loop_
_entity_poly.entity_id
_entity_poly.type
_entity_poly.pdbx_seq_one_letter_code
_entity_poly.pdbx_strand_id
1 'polypeptide(L)'
;MRTTQATDALYRTQDGQVFTIRPLQEEDLPALEWDGEYLHFRLLYRSHYKNSLWGYTRIWVAEAEDGEIVGQVFLMLLSRNEETADGVSRAYIFSFRVKEKVRNIGLGGFMMNFVEDWARERGFTHLRLNVERINLDARRFYERHGFVVYGSDPGEWEFMDHNGVWQERVEPAWKMIKAI
;
A
#
# COMPACT_ATOMS: atom_id res chain seq x y z
N MET A 1 -4.09 27.44 -3.41
CA MET A 1 -3.91 26.02 -3.10
C MET A 1 -3.45 25.29 -4.36
N ARG A 2 -2.19 24.88 -4.45
CA ARG A 2 -1.72 24.10 -5.60
C ARG A 2 -2.09 22.63 -5.31
N THR A 3 -3.11 22.14 -6.00
CA THR A 3 -3.38 20.70 -6.11
C THR A 3 -2.22 20.14 -6.93
N THR A 4 -1.20 19.61 -6.26
CA THR A 4 -0.17 18.84 -6.95
C THR A 4 -0.83 17.54 -7.34
N GLN A 5 -1.26 17.43 -8.59
CA GLN A 5 -1.72 16.17 -9.17
C GLN A 5 -0.62 15.13 -8.94
N ALA A 6 -1.00 13.98 -8.42
CA ALA A 6 -0.09 12.85 -8.35
C ALA A 6 0.31 12.51 -9.79
N THR A 7 1.60 12.67 -10.09
CA THR A 7 2.12 12.40 -11.43
C THR A 7 2.16 10.89 -11.61
N ASP A 8 1.62 10.40 -12.72
CA ASP A 8 1.76 9.00 -13.12
C ASP A 8 3.25 8.70 -13.34
N ALA A 9 3.68 7.50 -12.98
CA ALA A 9 5.03 7.03 -13.23
C ALA A 9 5.01 5.77 -14.09
N LEU A 10 5.96 5.67 -15.02
CA LEU A 10 6.10 4.53 -15.90
C LEU A 10 7.26 3.65 -15.45
N TYR A 11 6.99 2.38 -15.28
CA TYR A 11 7.98 1.34 -15.06
C TYR A 11 8.09 0.46 -16.33
N ARG A 12 9.32 0.29 -16.82
CA ARG A 12 9.62 -0.61 -17.93
C ARG A 12 10.59 -1.69 -17.46
N THR A 13 10.21 -2.94 -17.68
CA THR A 13 11.06 -4.10 -17.40
C THR A 13 12.15 -4.26 -18.47
N GLN A 14 13.13 -5.11 -18.19
CA GLN A 14 14.21 -5.41 -19.15
C GLN A 14 13.71 -6.11 -20.43
N ASP A 15 12.64 -6.91 -20.31
CA ASP A 15 11.98 -7.60 -21.41
C ASP A 15 10.91 -6.75 -22.12
N GLY A 16 10.78 -5.47 -21.73
CA GLY A 16 9.99 -4.48 -22.44
C GLY A 16 8.55 -4.31 -21.95
N GLN A 17 8.09 -5.05 -20.94
CA GLN A 17 6.76 -4.84 -20.37
C GLN A 17 6.69 -3.44 -19.73
N VAL A 18 5.55 -2.77 -19.84
CA VAL A 18 5.33 -1.43 -19.31
C VAL A 18 4.19 -1.47 -18.27
N PHE A 19 4.41 -0.78 -17.16
CA PHE A 19 3.41 -0.60 -16.11
C PHE A 19 3.28 0.88 -15.78
N THR A 20 2.06 1.33 -15.63
CA THR A 20 1.76 2.69 -15.18
C THR A 20 1.40 2.67 -13.70
N ILE A 21 2.15 3.40 -12.88
CA ILE A 21 1.79 3.64 -11.48
C ILE A 21 0.98 4.93 -11.45
N ARG A 22 -0.28 4.84 -11.07
CA ARG A 22 -1.20 5.97 -11.03
C ARG A 22 -2.09 5.95 -9.78
N PRO A 23 -2.70 7.09 -9.40
CA PRO A 23 -3.71 7.10 -8.35
C PRO A 23 -4.87 6.16 -8.65
N LEU A 24 -5.39 5.51 -7.60
CA LEU A 24 -6.61 4.73 -7.67
C LEU A 24 -7.79 5.62 -8.04
N GLN A 25 -8.61 5.17 -8.98
CA GLN A 25 -9.90 5.75 -9.34
C GLN A 25 -11.05 4.90 -8.76
N GLU A 26 -12.25 5.47 -8.65
CA GLU A 26 -13.39 4.74 -8.06
C GLU A 26 -13.74 3.48 -8.85
N GLU A 27 -13.65 3.55 -10.16
CA GLU A 27 -13.89 2.45 -11.09
C GLU A 27 -12.89 1.29 -10.98
N ASP A 28 -11.72 1.53 -10.38
CA ASP A 28 -10.72 0.47 -10.15
C ASP A 28 -11.06 -0.40 -8.94
N LEU A 29 -11.95 0.03 -8.04
CA LEU A 29 -12.23 -0.66 -6.79
C LEU A 29 -12.56 -2.15 -6.96
N PRO A 30 -13.37 -2.57 -7.96
CA PRO A 30 -13.60 -4.00 -8.19
C PRO A 30 -12.32 -4.79 -8.54
N ALA A 31 -11.37 -4.16 -9.23
CA ALA A 31 -10.11 -4.81 -9.60
C ALA A 31 -9.20 -5.12 -8.41
N LEU A 32 -9.36 -4.41 -7.28
CA LEU A 32 -8.62 -4.70 -6.04
C LEU A 32 -9.04 -6.00 -5.37
N GLU A 33 -10.17 -6.57 -5.75
CA GLU A 33 -10.68 -7.84 -5.25
C GLU A 33 -9.96 -9.06 -5.84
N TRP A 34 -9.15 -8.87 -6.90
CA TRP A 34 -8.34 -9.89 -7.57
C TRP A 34 -9.12 -11.17 -7.86
N ASP A 35 -10.17 -11.04 -8.66
CA ASP A 35 -11.05 -12.16 -9.07
C ASP A 35 -11.69 -12.92 -7.87
N GLY A 36 -11.91 -12.20 -6.78
CA GLY A 36 -12.59 -12.71 -5.58
C GLY A 36 -11.67 -13.09 -4.42
N GLU A 37 -10.35 -13.15 -4.62
CA GLU A 37 -9.40 -13.45 -3.54
C GLU A 37 -9.54 -12.48 -2.36
N TYR A 38 -9.78 -11.20 -2.65
CA TYR A 38 -9.95 -10.14 -1.65
C TYR A 38 -11.37 -9.56 -1.61
N LEU A 39 -12.36 -10.28 -2.08
CA LEU A 39 -13.77 -9.89 -2.06
C LEU A 39 -14.24 -9.47 -0.67
N HIS A 40 -13.77 -10.15 0.37
CA HIS A 40 -14.08 -9.85 1.76
C HIS A 40 -13.62 -8.46 2.21
N PHE A 41 -12.68 -7.81 1.52
CA PHE A 41 -12.23 -6.44 1.80
C PHE A 41 -12.96 -5.35 1.01
N ARG A 42 -14.00 -5.66 0.25
CA ARG A 42 -14.73 -4.68 -0.58
C ARG A 42 -15.12 -3.41 0.17
N LEU A 43 -15.74 -3.55 1.34
CA LEU A 43 -16.17 -2.39 2.14
C LEU A 43 -14.99 -1.64 2.73
N LEU A 44 -13.93 -2.34 3.10
CA LEU A 44 -12.69 -1.75 3.60
C LEU A 44 -12.01 -0.91 2.51
N TYR A 45 -11.88 -1.42 1.28
CA TYR A 45 -11.32 -0.68 0.15
C TYR A 45 -12.13 0.58 -0.17
N ARG A 46 -13.46 0.49 -0.19
CA ARG A 46 -14.34 1.66 -0.36
C ARG A 46 -14.14 2.70 0.73
N SER A 47 -13.97 2.28 1.99
CA SER A 47 -13.70 3.18 3.10
C SER A 47 -12.36 3.89 2.93
N HIS A 48 -11.31 3.17 2.56
CA HIS A 48 -10.00 3.79 2.30
C HIS A 48 -10.01 4.70 1.08
N TYR A 49 -10.76 4.37 0.02
CA TYR A 49 -10.95 5.27 -1.10
C TYR A 49 -11.60 6.59 -0.66
N LYS A 50 -12.68 6.55 0.14
CA LYS A 50 -13.29 7.76 0.71
C LYS A 50 -12.28 8.56 1.54
N ASN A 51 -11.48 7.90 2.38
CA ASN A 51 -10.41 8.55 3.15
C ASN A 51 -9.35 9.21 2.23
N SER A 52 -9.13 8.67 1.05
CA SER A 52 -8.20 9.26 0.08
C SER A 52 -8.74 10.58 -0.50
N LEU A 53 -10.05 10.71 -0.68
CA LEU A 53 -10.68 11.95 -1.12
C LEU A 53 -10.54 13.07 -0.08
N TRP A 54 -10.48 12.71 1.21
CA TRP A 54 -10.25 13.65 2.31
C TRP A 54 -8.75 13.91 2.60
N GLY A 55 -7.86 13.22 1.91
CA GLY A 55 -6.43 13.39 2.09
C GLY A 55 -5.81 12.63 3.26
N TYR A 56 -6.55 11.74 3.91
CA TYR A 56 -6.03 10.92 5.03
C TYR A 56 -5.22 9.71 4.55
N THR A 57 -5.46 9.30 3.31
CA THR A 57 -4.78 8.17 2.68
C THR A 57 -4.41 8.54 1.25
N ARG A 58 -3.38 7.91 0.70
CA ARG A 58 -3.09 7.87 -0.74
C ARG A 58 -3.08 6.43 -1.19
N ILE A 59 -3.61 6.19 -2.38
CA ILE A 59 -3.70 4.85 -2.95
C ILE A 59 -3.21 4.93 -4.38
N TRP A 60 -2.26 4.07 -4.72
CA TRP A 60 -1.79 3.91 -6.09
C TRP A 60 -1.98 2.48 -6.54
N VAL A 61 -2.20 2.33 -7.83
CA VAL A 61 -2.27 1.06 -8.52
C VAL A 61 -1.17 0.96 -9.57
N ALA A 62 -0.76 -0.25 -9.85
CA ALA A 62 0.06 -0.56 -11.01
C ALA A 62 -0.83 -1.18 -12.09
N GLU A 63 -0.95 -0.51 -13.22
CA GLU A 63 -1.73 -0.92 -14.37
C GLU A 63 -0.81 -1.43 -15.47
N ALA A 64 -1.08 -2.62 -16.00
CA ALA A 64 -0.41 -3.17 -17.16
C ALA A 64 -0.95 -2.56 -18.46
N GLU A 65 -0.25 -2.78 -19.59
CA GLU A 65 -0.61 -2.20 -20.90
C GLU A 65 -2.01 -2.63 -21.41
N ASP A 66 -2.52 -3.77 -20.95
CA ASP A 66 -3.86 -4.26 -21.27
C ASP A 66 -4.96 -3.68 -20.36
N GLY A 67 -4.60 -2.80 -19.43
CA GLY A 67 -5.50 -2.17 -18.47
C GLY A 67 -5.73 -3.00 -17.19
N GLU A 68 -5.09 -4.16 -17.05
CA GLU A 68 -5.23 -4.95 -15.83
C GLU A 68 -4.50 -4.28 -14.66
N ILE A 69 -5.18 -4.17 -13.51
CA ILE A 69 -4.55 -3.75 -12.26
C ILE A 69 -3.80 -4.94 -11.66
N VAL A 70 -2.48 -4.85 -11.64
CA VAL A 70 -1.58 -5.94 -11.20
C VAL A 70 -0.87 -5.66 -9.89
N GLY A 71 -1.03 -4.47 -9.34
CA GLY A 71 -0.45 -4.09 -8.05
C GLY A 71 -1.18 -2.94 -7.40
N GLN A 72 -1.00 -2.80 -6.11
CA GLN A 72 -1.57 -1.73 -5.31
C GLN A 72 -0.67 -1.39 -4.13
N VAL A 73 -0.72 -0.17 -3.66
CA VAL A 73 -0.10 0.28 -2.41
C VAL A 73 -0.93 1.38 -1.79
N PHE A 74 -1.18 1.26 -0.49
CA PHE A 74 -1.90 2.23 0.31
C PHE A 74 -0.92 2.91 1.26
N LEU A 75 -1.02 4.22 1.37
CA LEU A 75 -0.23 5.04 2.28
C LEU A 75 -1.16 5.87 3.16
N MET A 76 -1.25 5.52 4.43
CA MET A 76 -1.98 6.29 5.43
C MET A 76 -1.11 7.47 5.87
N LEU A 77 -1.65 8.67 5.75
CA LEU A 77 -0.97 9.93 6.10
C LEU A 77 -1.36 10.40 7.49
N LEU A 78 -2.61 10.14 7.90
CA LEU A 78 -3.14 10.50 9.20
C LEU A 78 -3.97 9.38 9.77
N SER A 79 -3.71 9.02 11.01
CA SER A 79 -4.41 8.00 11.79
C SER A 79 -4.87 8.57 13.14
N ARG A 80 -5.90 7.96 13.74
CA ARG A 80 -6.25 8.23 15.14
C ARG A 80 -5.13 7.83 16.10
N ASN A 81 -4.33 6.84 15.72
CA ASN A 81 -3.10 6.50 16.42
C ASN A 81 -1.92 7.21 15.74
N GLU A 82 -1.46 8.30 16.33
CA GLU A 82 -0.34 9.10 15.83
C GLU A 82 0.98 8.33 15.74
N GLU A 83 1.14 7.26 16.51
CA GLU A 83 2.30 6.38 16.34
C GLU A 83 2.29 5.67 14.98
N THR A 84 1.12 5.43 14.40
CA THR A 84 0.99 4.84 13.07
C THR A 84 1.28 5.89 11.98
N ALA A 85 0.50 6.98 11.97
CA ALA A 85 0.65 8.07 11.00
C ALA A 85 0.16 9.37 11.65
N ASP A 86 1.00 10.41 11.64
CA ASP A 86 0.78 11.65 12.41
C ASP A 86 0.39 12.87 11.56
N GLY A 87 0.29 12.69 10.25
CA GLY A 87 -0.06 13.76 9.31
C GLY A 87 1.08 14.72 8.98
N VAL A 88 2.26 14.57 9.58
CA VAL A 88 3.37 15.54 9.49
C VAL A 88 4.69 14.86 9.14
N SER A 89 5.08 13.85 9.89
CA SER A 89 6.42 13.26 9.80
C SER A 89 6.43 11.76 9.52
N ARG A 90 5.35 11.06 9.87
CA ARG A 90 5.23 9.60 9.73
C ARG A 90 4.04 9.23 8.88
N ALA A 91 4.28 8.37 7.89
CA ALA A 91 3.23 7.74 7.11
C ALA A 91 3.33 6.21 7.21
N TYR A 92 2.22 5.52 6.99
CA TYR A 92 2.13 4.09 7.17
C TYR A 92 1.71 3.38 5.89
N ILE A 93 2.56 2.47 5.42
CA ILE A 93 2.30 1.64 4.24
C ILE A 93 1.49 0.42 4.65
N PHE A 94 0.44 0.13 3.91
CA PHE A 94 -0.39 -1.06 4.09
C PHE A 94 -1.00 -1.52 2.78
N SER A 95 -1.59 -2.72 2.76
CA SER A 95 -2.21 -3.29 1.57
C SER A 95 -1.33 -3.22 0.32
N PHE A 96 -0.01 -3.39 0.51
CA PHE A 96 0.95 -3.42 -0.58
C PHE A 96 1.00 -4.82 -1.17
N ARG A 97 0.53 -4.95 -2.41
CA ARG A 97 0.43 -6.23 -3.10
C ARG A 97 0.81 -6.09 -4.57
N VAL A 98 1.43 -7.14 -5.10
CA VAL A 98 1.73 -7.31 -6.53
C VAL A 98 1.31 -8.71 -6.92
N LYS A 99 0.53 -8.85 -8.01
CA LYS A 99 0.07 -10.16 -8.51
C LYS A 99 1.25 -11.06 -8.78
N GLU A 100 1.10 -12.35 -8.48
CA GLU A 100 2.18 -13.34 -8.57
C GLU A 100 2.85 -13.36 -9.93
N LYS A 101 2.08 -13.29 -11.02
CA LYS A 101 2.56 -13.31 -12.41
C LYS A 101 3.52 -12.18 -12.77
N VAL A 102 3.54 -11.08 -12.00
CA VAL A 102 4.42 -9.93 -12.21
C VAL A 102 5.34 -9.65 -10.99
N ARG A 103 5.57 -10.66 -10.17
CA ARG A 103 6.59 -10.60 -9.10
C ARG A 103 7.99 -10.85 -9.68
N ASN A 104 9.00 -10.44 -8.92
CA ASN A 104 10.42 -10.64 -9.24
C ASN A 104 10.91 -9.99 -10.56
N ILE A 105 10.14 -9.07 -11.13
CA ILE A 105 10.52 -8.29 -12.30
C ILE A 105 10.89 -6.83 -11.95
N GLY A 106 10.99 -6.50 -10.65
CA GLY A 106 11.35 -5.16 -10.16
C GLY A 106 10.17 -4.23 -9.89
N LEU A 107 8.93 -4.58 -10.30
CA LEU A 107 7.76 -3.72 -10.16
C LEU A 107 7.50 -3.30 -8.71
N GLY A 108 7.54 -4.24 -7.76
CA GLY A 108 7.34 -3.93 -6.34
C GLY A 108 8.39 -2.96 -5.79
N GLY A 109 9.65 -3.12 -6.18
CA GLY A 109 10.74 -2.19 -5.80
C GLY A 109 10.52 -0.81 -6.37
N PHE A 110 10.11 -0.71 -7.63
CA PHE A 110 9.77 0.55 -8.26
C PHE A 110 8.61 1.26 -7.54
N MET A 111 7.53 0.55 -7.22
CA MET A 111 6.40 1.10 -6.47
C MET A 111 6.81 1.58 -5.08
N MET A 112 7.70 0.84 -4.39
CA MET A 112 8.22 1.25 -3.08
C MET A 112 8.99 2.56 -3.19
N ASN A 113 9.93 2.67 -4.12
CA ASN A 113 10.71 3.88 -4.34
C ASN A 113 9.81 5.07 -4.70
N PHE A 114 8.80 4.84 -5.55
CA PHE A 114 7.81 5.86 -5.90
C PHE A 114 7.07 6.41 -4.66
N VAL A 115 6.62 5.53 -3.76
CA VAL A 115 5.94 5.94 -2.51
C VAL A 115 6.88 6.71 -1.58
N GLU A 116 8.13 6.27 -1.48
CA GLU A 116 9.16 6.94 -0.66
C GLU A 116 9.43 8.35 -1.18
N ASP A 117 9.66 8.50 -2.48
CA ASP A 117 9.93 9.80 -3.10
C ASP A 117 8.73 10.72 -2.95
N TRP A 118 7.53 10.21 -3.19
CA TRP A 118 6.29 10.97 -3.00
C TRP A 118 6.13 11.47 -1.55
N ALA A 119 6.43 10.61 -0.56
CA ALA A 119 6.33 10.96 0.85
C ALA A 119 7.42 11.99 1.25
N ARG A 120 8.66 11.78 0.81
CA ARG A 120 9.80 12.68 1.06
C ARG A 120 9.55 14.08 0.52
N GLU A 121 9.04 14.20 -0.72
CA GLU A 121 8.70 15.49 -1.33
C GLU A 121 7.64 16.28 -0.55
N ARG A 122 6.86 15.61 0.32
CA ARG A 122 5.82 16.22 1.16
C ARG A 122 6.21 16.41 2.61
N GLY A 123 7.50 16.18 2.91
CA GLY A 123 8.07 16.44 4.21
C GLY A 123 7.94 15.29 5.22
N PHE A 124 7.42 14.14 4.81
CA PHE A 124 7.47 12.95 5.67
C PHE A 124 8.93 12.49 5.80
N THR A 125 9.31 12.11 6.99
CA THR A 125 10.69 11.70 7.32
C THR A 125 10.80 10.22 7.65
N HIS A 126 9.67 9.55 7.89
CA HIS A 126 9.64 8.13 8.23
C HIS A 126 8.46 7.45 7.56
N LEU A 127 8.73 6.24 7.06
CA LEU A 127 7.72 5.27 6.67
C LEU A 127 7.68 4.14 7.67
N ARG A 128 6.47 3.71 8.01
CA ARG A 128 6.20 2.56 8.88
C ARG A 128 5.34 1.54 8.17
N LEU A 129 5.43 0.30 8.58
CA LEU A 129 4.55 -0.79 8.16
C LEU A 129 4.55 -1.91 9.19
N ASN A 130 3.55 -2.77 9.09
CA ASN A 130 3.54 -4.05 9.76
C ASN A 130 3.68 -5.16 8.71
N VAL A 131 4.44 -6.20 9.02
CA VAL A 131 4.55 -7.40 8.20
C VAL A 131 4.27 -8.63 9.07
N GLU A 132 3.34 -9.48 8.62
CA GLU A 132 3.04 -10.72 9.33
C GLU A 132 4.32 -11.54 9.56
N ARG A 133 4.45 -12.13 10.75
CA ARG A 133 5.65 -12.90 11.12
C ARG A 133 5.90 -14.09 10.21
N ILE A 134 4.85 -14.67 9.66
CA ILE A 134 4.92 -15.80 8.73
C ILE A 134 5.28 -15.39 7.30
N ASN A 135 5.11 -14.11 6.95
CA ASN A 135 5.40 -13.61 5.59
C ASN A 135 6.87 -13.22 5.44
N LEU A 136 7.72 -14.24 5.38
CA LEU A 136 9.18 -14.07 5.31
C LEU A 136 9.63 -13.36 4.03
N ASP A 137 8.95 -13.58 2.92
CA ASP A 137 9.30 -12.97 1.64
C ASP A 137 9.03 -11.46 1.64
N ALA A 138 7.89 -11.05 2.17
CA ALA A 138 7.58 -9.63 2.35
C ALA A 138 8.57 -8.97 3.32
N ARG A 139 8.91 -9.65 4.43
CA ARG A 139 9.90 -9.14 5.37
C ARG A 139 11.25 -8.91 4.71
N ARG A 140 11.76 -9.89 3.96
CA ARG A 140 13.03 -9.77 3.21
C ARG A 140 12.96 -8.65 2.17
N PHE A 141 11.82 -8.48 1.52
CA PHE A 141 11.59 -7.38 0.59
C PHE A 141 11.76 -6.03 1.29
N TYR A 142 11.10 -5.81 2.44
CA TYR A 142 11.21 -4.57 3.18
C TYR A 142 12.60 -4.33 3.75
N GLU A 143 13.27 -5.37 4.26
CA GLU A 143 14.66 -5.28 4.74
C GLU A 143 15.63 -4.84 3.62
N ARG A 144 15.47 -5.38 2.40
CA ARG A 144 16.25 -4.92 1.23
C ARG A 144 15.98 -3.47 0.85
N HIS A 145 14.79 -2.95 1.17
CA HIS A 145 14.44 -1.54 0.99
C HIS A 145 14.79 -0.65 2.18
N GLY A 146 15.57 -1.15 3.13
CA GLY A 146 16.10 -0.38 4.25
C GLY A 146 15.18 -0.23 5.46
N PHE A 147 14.07 -0.98 5.51
CA PHE A 147 13.26 -1.05 6.71
C PHE A 147 13.92 -1.94 7.76
N VAL A 148 13.81 -1.51 9.01
CA VAL A 148 14.30 -2.27 10.18
C VAL A 148 13.15 -2.56 11.13
N VAL A 149 13.21 -3.73 11.78
CA VAL A 149 12.25 -4.09 12.84
C VAL A 149 12.53 -3.23 14.06
N TYR A 150 11.50 -2.58 14.61
CA TYR A 150 11.60 -1.80 15.84
C TYR A 150 10.66 -2.30 16.95
N GLY A 151 9.79 -3.25 16.66
CA GLY A 151 8.86 -3.79 17.64
C GLY A 151 8.01 -4.92 17.07
N SER A 152 7.03 -5.35 17.85
CA SER A 152 6.06 -6.36 17.47
C SER A 152 4.63 -5.85 17.69
N ASP A 153 3.71 -6.45 16.94
CA ASP A 153 2.27 -6.19 17.03
C ASP A 153 1.55 -7.53 17.23
N PRO A 154 0.61 -7.65 18.16
CA PRO A 154 -0.22 -8.85 18.30
C PRO A 154 -1.05 -9.13 17.04
N GLY A 155 -1.29 -8.10 16.21
CA GLY A 155 -1.99 -8.22 14.95
C GLY A 155 -3.50 -8.45 15.10
N GLU A 156 -4.07 -8.02 16.20
CA GLU A 156 -5.52 -8.08 16.44
C GLU A 156 -6.20 -6.92 15.73
N TRP A 157 -7.08 -7.22 14.80
CA TRP A 157 -7.84 -6.21 14.08
C TRP A 157 -9.15 -6.78 13.57
N GLU A 158 -10.09 -5.89 13.24
CA GLU A 158 -11.40 -6.25 12.75
C GLU A 158 -11.78 -5.44 11.52
N PHE A 159 -12.60 -6.01 10.67
CA PHE A 159 -13.16 -5.34 9.50
C PHE A 159 -14.56 -5.87 9.20
N MET A 160 -15.35 -5.06 8.52
CA MET A 160 -16.65 -5.47 7.98
C MET A 160 -16.46 -6.07 6.61
N ASP A 161 -16.89 -7.31 6.41
CA ASP A 161 -16.79 -8.00 5.12
C ASP A 161 -17.83 -7.47 4.10
N HIS A 162 -17.79 -8.00 2.88
CA HIS A 162 -18.70 -7.60 1.79
C HIS A 162 -20.18 -7.89 2.05
N ASN A 163 -20.50 -8.75 2.99
CA ASN A 163 -21.87 -9.06 3.44
C ASN A 163 -22.32 -8.17 4.61
N GLY A 164 -21.46 -7.26 5.09
CA GLY A 164 -21.76 -6.42 6.24
C GLY A 164 -21.55 -7.11 7.59
N VAL A 165 -20.83 -8.23 7.63
CA VAL A 165 -20.53 -8.99 8.86
C VAL A 165 -19.14 -8.63 9.38
N TRP A 166 -19.04 -8.37 10.69
CA TRP A 166 -17.76 -8.13 11.33
C TRP A 166 -16.92 -9.40 11.39
N GLN A 167 -15.69 -9.29 10.95
CA GLN A 167 -14.68 -10.34 10.94
C GLN A 167 -13.51 -9.92 11.82
N GLU A 168 -13.06 -10.82 12.69
CA GLU A 168 -11.85 -10.65 13.49
C GLU A 168 -10.67 -11.35 12.82
N ARG A 169 -9.48 -10.77 12.95
CA ARG A 169 -8.21 -11.34 12.50
C ARG A 169 -7.17 -11.24 13.61
N VAL A 170 -6.35 -12.27 13.69
CA VAL A 170 -5.17 -12.30 14.56
C VAL A 170 -3.97 -12.67 13.70
N GLU A 171 -3.19 -11.69 13.31
CA GLU A 171 -2.07 -11.80 12.38
C GLU A 171 -0.82 -11.18 13.02
N PRO A 172 -0.14 -11.91 13.96
CA PRO A 172 1.03 -11.38 14.66
C PRO A 172 2.08 -10.87 13.67
N ALA A 173 2.53 -9.64 13.90
CA ALA A 173 3.36 -8.93 12.95
C ALA A 173 4.63 -8.35 13.58
N TRP A 174 5.61 -8.06 12.74
CA TRP A 174 6.73 -7.19 13.06
C TRP A 174 6.39 -5.77 12.65
N LYS A 175 6.63 -4.81 13.55
CA LYS A 175 6.61 -3.39 13.24
C LYS A 175 7.93 -3.00 12.61
N MET A 176 7.89 -2.42 11.42
CA MET A 176 9.09 -1.98 10.71
C MET A 176 9.04 -0.49 10.42
N ILE A 177 10.21 0.14 10.39
CA ILE A 177 10.38 1.58 10.15
C ILE A 177 11.56 1.82 9.22
N LYS A 178 11.45 2.88 8.42
CA LYS A 178 12.52 3.42 7.59
C LYS A 178 12.53 4.94 7.69
N ALA A 179 13.70 5.54 7.89
CA ALA A 179 13.92 6.98 7.67
C ALA A 179 14.08 7.25 6.17
N ILE A 180 13.41 8.30 5.66
CA ILE A 180 13.40 8.66 4.23
C ILE A 180 13.82 10.09 3.97
#